data_b80e7b8e188d0d9487cf28d30edabccd
#
_entry.id   b80e7b8e188d0d9487cf28d30edabccd
#
_cell.length_a   1.000
_cell.length_b   1.000
_cell.length_c   1.000
_cell.angle_alpha   90.00
_cell.angle_beta   90.00
_cell.angle_gamma   90.00
#
_symmetry.space_group_name_H-M   'P 1'
#
loop_
_entity.id
_entity.type
_entity.pdbx_description
1 polymer ?
#
loop_
_entity_poly.entity_id
_entity_poly.type
_entity_poly.pdbx_seq_one_letter_code
_entity_poly.pdbx_strand_id
1 'polypeptide(L)'
;DIARAISGIIDEAKMTSKRAVFSIPDFSTFYTTFDLPPMSAQELPQAIRFQARQQIPLPLSEVSLDWSIIQGKPDDYQGSGIKVLLVAVPNEIINQYQEIARLVRLDLYALEAEVFGFLRSISPIRGQVAIIDIGAQSTTCSIIDRGILKLSRSFEPAANEIIQVLSKALQIDFKEAQVLNEKYGLLVTDKPGMEHIREIILTIVDSILREINKTIQGFYSTGEKSLELIILSGGAVSTPGLKEYFAEKLGKKIEIANPFQNIFYPPILENTLIKLSPSYTIAIGSAIRGLE
;
A
#
# COMPACT_ATOMS: atom_id res chain seq x y z
N ASP A 1 2.93 7.02 -22.38
CA ASP A 1 2.91 8.19 -21.48
C ASP A 1 3.76 7.97 -20.21
N ILE A 2 3.63 6.84 -19.50
CA ILE A 2 4.41 6.52 -18.28
C ILE A 2 5.92 6.53 -18.59
N ALA A 3 6.36 5.83 -19.64
CA ALA A 3 7.77 5.78 -20.03
C ALA A 3 8.34 7.19 -20.31
N ARG A 4 7.56 8.07 -20.96
CA ARG A 4 7.96 9.46 -21.21
C ARG A 4 8.12 10.23 -19.89
N ALA A 5 7.19 10.07 -18.94
CA ALA A 5 7.26 10.72 -17.64
C ALA A 5 8.50 10.27 -16.84
N ILE A 6 8.77 8.96 -16.81
CA ILE A 6 9.95 8.40 -16.14
C ILE A 6 11.24 8.93 -16.78
N SER A 7 11.33 8.92 -18.12
CA SER A 7 12.51 9.50 -18.82
C SER A 7 12.72 10.97 -18.48
N GLY A 8 11.64 11.76 -18.46
CA GLY A 8 11.72 13.17 -18.05
C GLY A 8 12.25 13.37 -16.63
N ILE A 9 11.79 12.54 -15.67
CA ILE A 9 12.28 12.61 -14.29
C ILE A 9 13.78 12.23 -14.22
N ILE A 10 14.20 11.19 -14.93
CA ILE A 10 15.60 10.75 -14.98
C ILE A 10 16.50 11.86 -15.50
N ASP A 11 16.09 12.50 -16.60
CA ASP A 11 16.84 13.58 -17.25
C ASP A 11 16.91 14.85 -16.38
N GLU A 12 15.78 15.27 -15.81
CA GLU A 12 15.69 16.46 -14.96
C GLU A 12 16.49 16.29 -13.65
N ALA A 13 16.37 15.13 -13.02
CA ALA A 13 17.12 14.80 -11.80
C ALA A 13 18.58 14.40 -12.07
N LYS A 14 18.99 14.32 -13.34
CA LYS A 14 20.35 13.90 -13.76
C LYS A 14 20.76 12.56 -13.13
N MET A 15 19.81 11.62 -13.07
CA MET A 15 20.07 10.29 -12.51
C MET A 15 21.05 9.52 -13.36
N THR A 16 22.07 8.95 -12.73
CA THR A 16 23.10 8.12 -13.39
C THR A 16 22.84 6.62 -13.25
N SER A 17 22.12 6.22 -12.19
CA SER A 17 21.77 4.81 -11.97
C SER A 17 20.77 4.35 -13.03
N LYS A 18 21.02 3.17 -13.60
CA LYS A 18 20.10 2.48 -14.49
C LYS A 18 19.35 1.34 -13.78
N ARG A 19 19.79 0.95 -12.59
CA ARG A 19 19.14 -0.11 -11.80
C ARG A 19 17.85 0.42 -11.19
N ALA A 20 16.76 -0.29 -11.39
CA ALA A 20 15.44 0.10 -10.91
C ALA A 20 14.70 -1.06 -10.24
N VAL A 21 13.93 -0.73 -9.21
CA VAL A 21 12.91 -1.59 -8.62
C VAL A 21 11.55 -0.97 -8.92
N PHE A 22 10.62 -1.75 -9.43
CA PHE A 22 9.25 -1.30 -9.68
C PHE A 22 8.30 -1.94 -8.68
N SER A 23 7.38 -1.13 -8.17
CA SER A 23 6.30 -1.60 -7.32
C SER A 23 5.06 -1.91 -8.15
N ILE A 24 4.51 -3.11 -7.95
CA ILE A 24 3.25 -3.55 -8.56
C ILE A 24 2.12 -3.15 -7.61
N PRO A 25 1.05 -2.51 -8.12
CA PRO A 25 -0.07 -2.11 -7.30
C PRO A 25 -0.73 -3.29 -6.56
N ASP A 26 -1.02 -3.10 -5.28
CA ASP A 26 -1.63 -4.13 -4.46
C ASP A 26 -3.01 -4.56 -4.97
N PHE A 27 -3.77 -3.67 -5.63
CA PHE A 27 -5.05 -4.02 -6.24
C PHE A 27 -4.94 -4.99 -7.44
N SER A 28 -3.73 -5.12 -8.02
CA SER A 28 -3.42 -6.09 -9.08
C SER A 28 -2.75 -7.36 -8.55
N THR A 29 -2.61 -7.48 -7.23
CA THR A 29 -1.87 -8.55 -6.57
C THR A 29 -2.79 -9.37 -5.68
N PHE A 30 -2.71 -10.68 -5.77
CA PHE A 30 -3.44 -11.59 -4.89
C PHE A 30 -2.54 -12.04 -3.75
N TYR A 31 -3.05 -11.89 -2.52
CA TYR A 31 -2.40 -12.34 -1.31
C TYR A 31 -3.26 -13.39 -0.63
N THR A 32 -2.66 -14.48 -0.21
CA THR A 32 -3.33 -15.46 0.64
C THR A 32 -2.34 -16.12 1.59
N THR A 33 -2.84 -16.52 2.74
CA THR A 33 -2.08 -17.33 3.70
C THR A 33 -2.82 -18.62 3.94
N PHE A 34 -2.08 -19.72 4.01
CA PHE A 34 -2.64 -21.02 4.31
C PHE A 34 -1.64 -21.86 5.12
N ASP A 35 -2.20 -22.83 5.82
CA ASP A 35 -1.43 -23.78 6.62
C ASP A 35 -1.21 -25.07 5.84
N LEU A 36 0.01 -25.58 5.90
CA LEU A 36 0.41 -26.88 5.37
C LEU A 36 0.82 -27.79 6.54
N PRO A 37 0.55 -29.10 6.44
CA PRO A 37 1.08 -30.05 7.41
C PRO A 37 2.61 -30.05 7.41
N PRO A 38 3.25 -30.60 8.43
CA PRO A 38 4.70 -30.85 8.40
C PRO A 38 5.09 -31.66 7.17
N MET A 39 6.06 -31.15 6.42
CA MET A 39 6.55 -31.78 5.19
C MET A 39 8.00 -31.39 4.91
N SER A 40 8.64 -32.10 3.98
CA SER A 40 10.00 -31.81 3.56
C SER A 40 10.09 -30.53 2.71
N ALA A 41 11.28 -29.94 2.68
CA ALA A 41 11.58 -28.82 1.79
C ALA A 41 11.38 -29.17 0.30
N GLN A 42 11.52 -30.43 -0.09
CA GLN A 42 11.32 -30.91 -1.46
C GLN A 42 9.85 -30.99 -1.86
N GLU A 43 8.96 -31.31 -0.92
CA GLU A 43 7.51 -31.42 -1.15
C GLU A 43 6.81 -30.06 -1.17
N LEU A 44 7.39 -29.08 -0.47
CA LEU A 44 6.77 -27.77 -0.24
C LEU A 44 6.35 -27.02 -1.54
N PRO A 45 7.19 -26.93 -2.59
CA PRO A 45 6.78 -26.21 -3.82
C PRO A 45 5.56 -26.83 -4.51
N GLN A 46 5.43 -28.17 -4.46
CA GLN A 46 4.29 -28.87 -5.06
C GLN A 46 3.01 -28.67 -4.23
N ALA A 47 3.13 -28.75 -2.91
CA ALA A 47 2.01 -28.48 -2.01
C ALA A 47 1.50 -27.04 -2.14
N ILE A 48 2.40 -26.07 -2.22
CA ILE A 48 2.05 -24.66 -2.43
C ILE A 48 1.33 -24.48 -3.77
N ARG A 49 1.81 -25.07 -4.86
CA ARG A 49 1.14 -24.99 -6.17
C ARG A 49 -0.24 -25.63 -6.16
N PHE A 50 -0.44 -26.71 -5.40
CA PHE A 50 -1.74 -27.35 -5.22
C PHE A 50 -2.71 -26.40 -4.50
N GLN A 51 -2.29 -25.80 -3.40
CA GLN A 51 -3.10 -24.81 -2.66
C GLN A 51 -3.39 -23.56 -3.50
N ALA A 52 -2.40 -23.08 -4.26
CA ALA A 52 -2.56 -21.93 -5.14
C ALA A 52 -3.72 -22.10 -6.13
N ARG A 53 -3.90 -23.32 -6.69
CA ARG A 53 -5.03 -23.61 -7.62
C ARG A 53 -6.40 -23.44 -6.97
N GLN A 54 -6.51 -23.59 -5.67
CA GLN A 54 -7.77 -23.48 -4.94
C GLN A 54 -8.04 -22.04 -4.46
N GLN A 55 -6.99 -21.27 -4.27
CA GLN A 55 -7.05 -19.94 -3.64
C GLN A 55 -7.07 -18.80 -4.66
N ILE A 56 -6.38 -18.98 -5.80
CA ILE A 56 -6.21 -17.92 -6.79
C ILE A 56 -7.35 -18.02 -7.82
N PRO A 57 -8.08 -16.91 -8.07
CA PRO A 57 -9.23 -16.92 -8.99
C PRO A 57 -8.85 -16.91 -10.47
N LEU A 58 -7.57 -17.05 -10.80
CA LEU A 58 -7.02 -17.08 -12.16
C LEU A 58 -6.30 -18.41 -12.42
N PRO A 59 -6.22 -18.87 -13.67
CA PRO A 59 -5.40 -20.02 -14.04
C PRO A 59 -3.93 -19.80 -13.67
N LEU A 60 -3.26 -20.82 -13.11
CA LEU A 60 -1.86 -20.71 -12.72
C LEU A 60 -0.90 -20.45 -13.90
N SER A 61 -1.32 -20.70 -15.14
CA SER A 61 -0.58 -20.35 -16.35
C SER A 61 -0.57 -18.84 -16.65
N GLU A 62 -1.51 -18.10 -16.09
CA GLU A 62 -1.69 -16.66 -16.33
C GLU A 62 -1.10 -15.80 -15.20
N VAL A 63 -0.57 -16.43 -14.16
CA VAL A 63 0.00 -15.73 -12.99
C VAL A 63 1.42 -16.19 -12.70
N SER A 64 2.23 -15.29 -12.19
CA SER A 64 3.50 -15.60 -11.54
C SER A 64 3.28 -15.70 -10.05
N LEU A 65 3.85 -16.74 -9.44
CA LEU A 65 3.73 -17.03 -8.01
C LEU A 65 5.04 -16.78 -7.31
N ASP A 66 4.97 -16.13 -6.16
CA ASP A 66 6.05 -16.08 -5.18
C ASP A 66 5.49 -16.41 -3.80
N TRP A 67 6.31 -16.93 -2.90
CA TRP A 67 5.87 -17.34 -1.58
C TRP A 67 6.98 -17.27 -0.54
N SER A 68 6.57 -17.12 0.70
CA SER A 68 7.46 -17.18 1.86
C SER A 68 6.85 -17.95 3.00
N ILE A 69 7.70 -18.63 3.78
CA ILE A 69 7.28 -19.26 5.02
C ILE A 69 7.21 -18.16 6.09
N ILE A 70 6.03 -17.98 6.68
CA ILE A 70 5.82 -16.98 7.73
C ILE A 70 5.73 -17.59 9.13
N GLN A 71 5.62 -18.92 9.22
CA GLN A 71 5.67 -19.67 10.47
C GLN A 71 6.00 -21.16 10.20
N GLY A 72 6.69 -21.80 11.14
CA GLY A 72 7.15 -23.17 10.99
C GLY A 72 8.43 -23.28 10.17
N LYS A 73 8.88 -24.52 9.95
CA LYS A 73 10.07 -24.83 9.14
C LYS A 73 9.83 -26.14 8.36
N PRO A 74 10.35 -26.28 7.14
CA PRO A 74 10.42 -27.56 6.46
C PRO A 74 11.24 -28.56 7.29
N ASP A 75 10.97 -29.85 7.11
CA ASP A 75 11.64 -30.96 7.76
C ASP A 75 11.43 -31.03 9.30
N ASP A 76 10.60 -30.18 9.87
CA ASP A 76 10.18 -30.21 11.28
C ASP A 76 8.87 -30.99 11.45
N TYR A 77 8.97 -32.29 11.51
CA TYR A 77 7.80 -33.20 11.63
C TYR A 77 7.16 -33.23 13.03
N GLN A 78 7.80 -32.60 14.02
CA GLN A 78 7.25 -32.46 15.38
C GLN A 78 6.57 -31.10 15.59
N GLY A 79 6.72 -30.19 14.63
CA GLY A 79 6.16 -28.84 14.69
C GLY A 79 4.66 -28.79 14.36
N SER A 80 4.09 -27.60 14.51
CA SER A 80 2.65 -27.32 14.28
C SER A 80 2.28 -27.19 12.80
N GLY A 81 3.18 -27.52 11.87
CA GLY A 81 2.99 -27.28 10.44
C GLY A 81 3.66 -26.00 9.95
N ILE A 82 3.45 -25.71 8.68
CA ILE A 82 4.10 -24.61 7.96
C ILE A 82 3.03 -23.62 7.51
N LYS A 83 3.12 -22.37 7.93
CA LYS A 83 2.26 -21.30 7.40
C LYS A 83 2.97 -20.55 6.29
N VAL A 84 2.31 -20.46 5.15
CA VAL A 84 2.84 -19.85 3.93
C VAL A 84 2.06 -18.59 3.59
N LEU A 85 2.78 -17.52 3.26
CA LEU A 85 2.24 -16.37 2.53
C LEU A 85 2.51 -16.61 1.04
N LEU A 86 1.45 -16.63 0.25
CA LEU A 86 1.50 -16.73 -1.21
C LEU A 86 1.12 -15.40 -1.82
N VAL A 87 1.87 -14.99 -2.83
CA VAL A 87 1.63 -13.81 -3.64
C VAL A 87 1.48 -14.26 -5.10
N ALA A 88 0.45 -13.77 -5.76
CA ALA A 88 0.24 -14.06 -7.18
C ALA A 88 -0.02 -12.76 -7.94
N VAL A 89 0.68 -12.59 -9.05
CA VAL A 89 0.56 -11.41 -9.92
C VAL A 89 0.25 -11.87 -11.34
N PRO A 90 -0.76 -11.30 -12.02
CA PRO A 90 -1.03 -11.60 -13.42
C PRO A 90 0.18 -11.34 -14.31
N ASN A 91 0.51 -12.27 -15.20
CA ASN A 91 1.66 -12.16 -16.09
C ASN A 91 1.55 -10.94 -17.02
N GLU A 92 0.33 -10.52 -17.36
CA GLU A 92 0.09 -9.31 -18.13
C GLU A 92 0.64 -8.07 -17.43
N ILE A 93 0.39 -7.94 -16.12
CA ILE A 93 0.91 -6.82 -15.31
C ILE A 93 2.44 -6.84 -15.30
N ILE A 94 3.04 -8.01 -15.05
CA ILE A 94 4.51 -8.15 -15.06
C ILE A 94 5.09 -7.72 -16.42
N ASN A 95 4.49 -8.18 -17.51
CA ASN A 95 4.92 -7.83 -18.86
C ASN A 95 4.81 -6.33 -19.14
N GLN A 96 3.76 -5.65 -18.65
CA GLN A 96 3.61 -4.20 -18.78
C GLN A 96 4.76 -3.44 -18.10
N TYR A 97 5.13 -3.82 -16.87
CA TYR A 97 6.24 -3.19 -16.14
C TYR A 97 7.59 -3.49 -16.78
N GLN A 98 7.81 -4.70 -17.27
CA GLN A 98 9.03 -5.05 -18.02
C GLN A 98 9.15 -4.21 -19.31
N GLU A 99 8.03 -4.02 -20.02
CA GLU A 99 8.03 -3.19 -21.24
C GLU A 99 8.29 -1.71 -20.91
N ILE A 100 7.74 -1.18 -19.81
CA ILE A 100 8.07 0.18 -19.34
C ILE A 100 9.58 0.30 -19.08
N ALA A 101 10.16 -0.63 -18.34
CA ALA A 101 11.60 -0.63 -18.03
C ALA A 101 12.44 -0.65 -19.32
N ARG A 102 12.06 -1.50 -20.30
CA ARG A 102 12.71 -1.59 -21.60
C ARG A 102 12.65 -0.26 -22.38
N LEU A 103 11.48 0.37 -22.41
CA LEU A 103 11.27 1.64 -23.13
C LEU A 103 12.11 2.79 -22.56
N VAL A 104 12.31 2.82 -21.24
CA VAL A 104 13.12 3.84 -20.55
C VAL A 104 14.59 3.43 -20.38
N ARG A 105 14.97 2.25 -20.89
CA ARG A 105 16.34 1.71 -20.80
C ARG A 105 16.85 1.56 -19.36
N LEU A 106 15.96 1.19 -18.45
CA LEU A 106 16.30 0.85 -17.08
C LEU A 106 16.57 -0.65 -16.97
N ASP A 107 17.54 -1.01 -16.14
CA ASP A 107 17.81 -2.38 -15.72
C ASP A 107 16.86 -2.74 -14.58
N LEU A 108 15.86 -3.54 -14.90
CA LEU A 108 14.84 -3.97 -13.93
C LEU A 108 15.42 -5.01 -12.99
N TYR A 109 15.84 -4.56 -11.82
CA TYR A 109 16.42 -5.42 -10.78
C TYR A 109 15.38 -6.28 -10.08
N ALA A 110 14.23 -5.70 -9.74
CA ALA A 110 13.12 -6.41 -9.09
C ALA A 110 11.77 -5.78 -9.41
N LEU A 111 10.75 -6.64 -9.40
CA LEU A 111 9.34 -6.27 -9.28
C LEU A 111 8.86 -6.76 -7.92
N GLU A 112 8.24 -5.89 -7.14
CA GLU A 112 7.66 -6.28 -5.86
C GLU A 112 6.28 -5.64 -5.67
N ALA A 113 5.42 -6.24 -4.87
CA ALA A 113 4.15 -5.63 -4.53
C ALA A 113 4.35 -4.46 -3.56
N GLU A 114 3.52 -3.42 -3.68
CA GLU A 114 3.64 -2.15 -2.95
C GLU A 114 3.77 -2.33 -1.44
N VAL A 115 3.03 -3.26 -0.85
CA VAL A 115 3.05 -3.53 0.59
C VAL A 115 4.45 -3.88 1.11
N PHE A 116 5.29 -4.56 0.33
CA PHE A 116 6.64 -4.93 0.78
C PHE A 116 7.60 -3.75 0.75
N GLY A 117 7.50 -2.88 -0.27
CA GLY A 117 8.19 -1.59 -0.29
C GLY A 117 7.77 -0.72 0.90
N PHE A 118 6.46 -0.65 1.14
CA PHE A 118 5.93 0.07 2.29
C PHE A 118 6.55 -0.44 3.61
N LEU A 119 6.45 -1.75 3.86
CA LEU A 119 6.98 -2.37 5.08
C LEU A 119 8.46 -2.05 5.30
N ARG A 120 9.26 -2.13 4.25
CA ARG A 120 10.71 -1.87 4.31
C ARG A 120 11.00 -0.42 4.71
N SER A 121 10.23 0.54 4.19
CA SER A 121 10.47 1.97 4.42
C SER A 121 10.20 2.42 5.85
N ILE A 122 9.28 1.75 6.57
CA ILE A 122 8.87 2.10 7.94
C ILE A 122 9.34 1.10 8.99
N SER A 123 10.13 0.10 8.58
CA SER A 123 10.66 -0.94 9.49
C SER A 123 11.61 -0.34 10.54
N PRO A 124 11.71 -0.91 11.76
CA PRO A 124 11.05 -2.11 12.24
C PRO A 124 9.63 -1.88 12.78
N ILE A 125 8.69 -2.74 12.37
CA ILE A 125 7.32 -2.74 12.92
C ILE A 125 7.25 -3.69 14.12
N ARG A 126 6.77 -3.17 15.24
CA ARG A 126 6.53 -3.93 16.47
C ARG A 126 5.02 -4.11 16.69
N GLY A 127 4.61 -5.30 17.13
CA GLY A 127 3.21 -5.58 17.40
C GLY A 127 2.34 -5.73 16.16
N GLN A 128 1.03 -5.58 16.34
CA GLN A 128 0.04 -5.64 15.27
C GLN A 128 -0.37 -4.24 14.85
N VAL A 129 -0.19 -3.93 13.57
CA VAL A 129 -0.54 -2.64 12.98
C VAL A 129 -1.40 -2.82 11.73
N ALA A 130 -2.27 -1.86 11.45
CA ALA A 130 -2.86 -1.71 10.14
C ALA A 130 -2.13 -0.61 9.37
N ILE A 131 -1.77 -0.90 8.13
CA ILE A 131 -1.29 0.08 7.17
C ILE A 131 -2.45 0.42 6.25
N ILE A 132 -2.74 1.71 6.10
CA ILE A 132 -3.78 2.20 5.21
C ILE A 132 -3.12 3.15 4.22
N ASP A 133 -3.02 2.71 2.97
CA ASP A 133 -2.51 3.51 1.88
C ASP A 133 -3.67 4.04 1.04
N ILE A 134 -3.92 5.36 1.11
CA ILE A 134 -5.00 6.00 0.35
C ILE A 134 -4.39 6.63 -0.90
N GLY A 135 -4.28 5.82 -1.94
CA GLY A 135 -3.73 6.21 -3.23
C GLY A 135 -4.69 7.04 -4.08
N ALA A 136 -4.30 7.33 -5.30
CA ALA A 136 -5.10 8.09 -6.26
C ALA A 136 -6.32 7.30 -6.76
N GLN A 137 -6.14 6.00 -7.05
CA GLN A 137 -7.15 5.14 -7.70
C GLN A 137 -7.70 4.04 -6.79
N SER A 138 -6.99 3.67 -5.75
CA SER A 138 -7.39 2.64 -4.80
C SER A 138 -6.92 2.97 -3.40
N THR A 139 -7.60 2.39 -2.42
CA THR A 139 -7.16 2.35 -1.04
C THR A 139 -6.81 0.91 -0.68
N THR A 140 -5.65 0.71 -0.07
CA THR A 140 -5.22 -0.60 0.43
C THR A 140 -5.18 -0.59 1.95
N CYS A 141 -5.80 -1.59 2.58
CA CYS A 141 -5.71 -1.85 4.01
C CYS A 141 -4.97 -3.17 4.23
N SER A 142 -3.77 -3.09 4.79
CA SER A 142 -2.92 -4.23 5.08
C SER A 142 -2.72 -4.40 6.58
N ILE A 143 -2.89 -5.61 7.09
CA ILE A 143 -2.68 -5.94 8.50
C ILE A 143 -1.37 -6.69 8.65
N ILE A 144 -0.54 -6.17 9.51
CA ILE A 144 0.83 -6.61 9.74
C ILE A 144 0.97 -7.05 11.20
N ASP A 145 1.61 -8.18 11.43
CA ASP A 145 1.99 -8.63 12.75
C ASP A 145 3.51 -8.85 12.80
N ARG A 146 4.21 -8.02 13.57
CA ARG A 146 5.67 -8.08 13.75
C ARG A 146 6.43 -8.14 12.42
N GLY A 147 6.05 -7.26 11.48
CA GLY A 147 6.66 -7.17 10.16
C GLY A 147 6.18 -8.21 9.14
N ILE A 148 5.26 -9.10 9.51
CA ILE A 148 4.71 -10.13 8.62
C ILE A 148 3.33 -9.71 8.14
N LEU A 149 3.12 -9.72 6.83
CA LEU A 149 1.81 -9.49 6.22
C LEU A 149 0.85 -10.64 6.57
N LYS A 150 -0.29 -10.29 7.19
CA LYS A 150 -1.35 -11.24 7.54
C LYS A 150 -2.55 -11.16 6.60
N LEU A 151 -2.90 -9.96 6.18
CA LEU A 151 -4.02 -9.67 5.30
C LEU A 151 -3.71 -8.42 4.51
N SER A 152 -4.05 -8.39 3.23
CA SER A 152 -4.10 -7.17 2.42
C SER A 152 -5.39 -7.16 1.61
N ARG A 153 -6.06 -6.02 1.58
CA ARG A 153 -7.27 -5.78 0.79
C ARG A 153 -7.22 -4.41 0.16
N SER A 154 -7.42 -4.38 -1.15
CA SER A 154 -7.60 -3.15 -1.90
C SER A 154 -9.08 -2.95 -2.27
N PHE A 155 -9.52 -1.72 -2.30
CA PHE A 155 -10.89 -1.33 -2.65
C PHE A 155 -10.89 0.02 -3.39
N GLU A 156 -11.97 0.29 -4.13
CA GLU A 156 -12.06 1.42 -5.07
C GLU A 156 -12.10 2.81 -4.44
N PRO A 157 -12.85 3.10 -3.36
CA PRO A 157 -12.88 4.46 -2.82
C PRO A 157 -11.48 4.97 -2.52
N ALA A 158 -11.10 6.10 -3.15
CA ALA A 158 -9.73 6.61 -3.17
C ALA A 158 -9.66 8.15 -3.29
N ALA A 159 -8.46 8.71 -3.31
CA ALA A 159 -8.25 10.16 -3.33
C ALA A 159 -8.91 10.86 -4.53
N ASN A 160 -8.81 10.28 -5.73
CA ASN A 160 -9.40 10.91 -6.93
C ASN A 160 -10.94 11.01 -6.84
N GLU A 161 -11.61 10.08 -6.18
CA GLU A 161 -13.06 10.16 -5.98
C GLU A 161 -13.45 11.36 -5.12
N ILE A 162 -12.68 11.68 -4.07
CA ILE A 162 -12.90 12.87 -3.24
C ILE A 162 -12.90 14.11 -4.13
N ILE A 163 -11.88 14.24 -4.99
CA ILE A 163 -11.72 15.38 -5.88
C ILE A 163 -12.83 15.42 -6.96
N GLN A 164 -13.20 14.28 -7.52
CA GLN A 164 -14.26 14.18 -8.53
C GLN A 164 -15.62 14.57 -7.97
N VAL A 165 -15.94 14.13 -6.75
CA VAL A 165 -17.23 14.48 -6.11
C VAL A 165 -17.29 15.97 -5.79
N LEU A 166 -16.18 16.56 -5.29
CA LEU A 166 -16.07 18.01 -5.11
C LEU A 166 -16.23 18.78 -6.42
N SER A 167 -15.51 18.37 -7.47
CA SER A 167 -15.57 18.99 -8.81
C SER A 167 -17.00 19.01 -9.35
N LYS A 168 -17.68 17.86 -9.27
CA LYS A 168 -19.08 17.73 -9.74
C LYS A 168 -20.07 18.55 -8.90
N ALA A 169 -19.97 18.49 -7.59
CA ALA A 169 -20.89 19.16 -6.68
C ALA A 169 -20.77 20.69 -6.75
N LEU A 170 -19.56 21.20 -6.91
CA LEU A 170 -19.27 22.64 -6.97
C LEU A 170 -19.23 23.18 -8.41
N GLN A 171 -19.34 22.32 -9.43
CA GLN A 171 -19.24 22.67 -10.86
C GLN A 171 -17.93 23.41 -11.20
N ILE A 172 -16.82 22.95 -10.63
CA ILE A 172 -15.46 23.46 -10.84
C ILE A 172 -14.58 22.38 -11.48
N ASP A 173 -13.44 22.76 -12.04
CA ASP A 173 -12.52 21.79 -12.61
C ASP A 173 -11.83 20.93 -11.54
N PHE A 174 -11.23 19.81 -11.98
CA PHE A 174 -10.55 18.86 -11.08
C PHE A 174 -9.42 19.50 -10.28
N LYS A 175 -8.66 20.40 -10.91
CA LYS A 175 -7.52 21.06 -10.27
C LYS A 175 -7.98 22.07 -9.21
N GLU A 176 -9.04 22.81 -9.49
CA GLU A 176 -9.65 23.72 -8.51
C GLU A 176 -10.20 22.95 -7.32
N ALA A 177 -10.88 21.82 -7.56
CA ALA A 177 -11.39 20.93 -6.50
C ALA A 177 -10.24 20.35 -5.65
N GLN A 178 -9.13 19.97 -6.29
CA GLN A 178 -7.94 19.50 -5.58
C GLN A 178 -7.37 20.59 -4.65
N VAL A 179 -7.21 21.81 -5.15
CA VAL A 179 -6.73 22.95 -4.34
C VAL A 179 -7.64 23.22 -3.14
N LEU A 180 -8.97 23.11 -3.34
CA LEU A 180 -9.93 23.25 -2.22
C LEU A 180 -9.77 22.14 -1.18
N ASN A 181 -9.63 20.88 -1.62
CA ASN A 181 -9.40 19.76 -0.72
C ASN A 181 -8.09 19.90 0.06
N GLU A 182 -6.99 20.26 -0.60
CA GLU A 182 -5.69 20.46 0.04
C GLU A 182 -5.69 21.62 1.05
N LYS A 183 -6.52 22.63 0.82
CA LYS A 183 -6.59 23.82 1.68
C LYS A 183 -7.53 23.65 2.86
N TYR A 184 -8.67 23.01 2.67
CA TYR A 184 -9.74 22.99 3.66
C TYR A 184 -10.03 21.57 4.18
N GLY A 185 -10.05 20.57 3.31
CA GLY A 185 -10.27 19.17 3.68
C GLY A 185 -11.48 18.97 4.60
N LEU A 186 -11.22 18.34 5.72
CA LEU A 186 -12.22 18.06 6.76
C LEU A 186 -12.17 19.05 7.94
N LEU A 187 -11.42 20.14 7.82
CA LEU A 187 -11.33 21.12 8.89
C LEU A 187 -12.70 21.75 9.19
N VAL A 188 -13.03 21.85 10.46
CA VAL A 188 -14.18 22.63 10.92
C VAL A 188 -13.78 24.10 10.93
N THR A 189 -14.54 24.93 10.24
CA THR A 189 -14.26 26.37 10.13
C THR A 189 -15.57 27.14 10.05
N ASP A 190 -15.59 28.34 10.61
CA ASP A 190 -16.76 29.26 10.60
C ASP A 190 -16.93 29.99 9.25
N LYS A 191 -16.12 29.66 8.24
CA LYS A 191 -16.23 30.30 6.92
C LYS A 191 -17.46 29.80 6.18
N PRO A 192 -18.30 30.70 5.64
CA PRO A 192 -19.48 30.31 4.85
C PRO A 192 -19.11 29.38 3.69
N GLY A 193 -19.88 28.31 3.50
CA GLY A 193 -19.70 27.34 2.42
C GLY A 193 -18.68 26.22 2.70
N MET A 194 -17.83 26.35 3.71
CA MET A 194 -16.82 25.32 4.01
C MET A 194 -17.43 24.06 4.63
N GLU A 195 -18.51 24.20 5.38
CA GLU A 195 -19.24 23.05 5.93
C GLU A 195 -19.77 22.17 4.81
N HIS A 196 -20.30 22.76 3.75
CA HIS A 196 -20.76 22.01 2.59
C HIS A 196 -19.64 21.27 1.87
N ILE A 197 -18.46 21.87 1.73
CA ILE A 197 -17.28 21.19 1.18
C ILE A 197 -16.90 19.98 2.05
N ARG A 198 -16.87 20.15 3.36
CA ARG A 198 -16.58 19.08 4.31
C ARG A 198 -17.59 17.93 4.20
N GLU A 199 -18.89 18.22 4.11
CA GLU A 199 -19.93 17.21 3.95
C GLU A 199 -19.75 16.39 2.66
N ILE A 200 -19.42 17.04 1.55
CA ILE A 200 -19.13 16.38 0.28
C ILE A 200 -17.95 15.41 0.44
N ILE A 201 -16.84 15.87 1.02
CA ILE A 201 -15.64 15.03 1.23
C ILE A 201 -15.97 13.84 2.12
N LEU A 202 -16.75 14.04 3.18
CA LEU A 202 -17.14 12.99 4.12
C LEU A 202 -17.87 11.84 3.45
N THR A 203 -18.62 12.06 2.36
CA THR A 203 -19.32 10.98 1.65
C THR A 203 -18.36 9.88 1.18
N ILE A 204 -17.20 10.26 0.67
CA ILE A 204 -16.16 9.32 0.20
C ILE A 204 -15.30 8.84 1.35
N VAL A 205 -14.89 9.72 2.25
CA VAL A 205 -14.08 9.39 3.42
C VAL A 205 -14.78 8.35 4.31
N ASP A 206 -16.09 8.48 4.52
CA ASP A 206 -16.88 7.50 5.27
C ASP A 206 -17.02 6.16 4.52
N SER A 207 -17.03 6.20 3.18
CA SER A 207 -16.97 4.97 2.39
C SER A 207 -15.65 4.24 2.58
N ILE A 208 -14.54 4.96 2.52
CA ILE A 208 -13.19 4.42 2.83
C ILE A 208 -13.16 3.82 4.24
N LEU A 209 -13.65 4.56 5.23
CA LEU A 209 -13.69 4.09 6.62
C LEU A 209 -14.53 2.81 6.80
N ARG A 210 -15.67 2.69 6.10
CA ARG A 210 -16.49 1.46 6.13
C ARG A 210 -15.71 0.24 5.64
N GLU A 211 -14.98 0.35 4.52
CA GLU A 211 -14.20 -0.76 4.00
C GLU A 211 -12.98 -1.10 4.89
N ILE A 212 -12.33 -0.08 5.47
CA ILE A 212 -11.28 -0.27 6.46
C ILE A 212 -11.82 -1.03 7.68
N ASN A 213 -12.92 -0.57 8.26
CA ASN A 213 -13.54 -1.22 9.42
C ASN A 213 -13.93 -2.66 9.11
N LYS A 214 -14.54 -2.92 7.95
CA LYS A 214 -14.89 -4.26 7.50
C LYS A 214 -13.66 -5.16 7.41
N THR A 215 -12.55 -4.66 6.89
CA THR A 215 -11.29 -5.39 6.80
C THR A 215 -10.72 -5.70 8.18
N ILE A 216 -10.69 -4.73 9.08
CA ILE A 216 -10.20 -4.88 10.46
C ILE A 216 -11.09 -5.85 11.26
N GLN A 217 -12.43 -5.72 11.17
CA GLN A 217 -13.36 -6.61 11.87
C GLN A 217 -13.29 -8.05 11.33
N GLY A 218 -13.14 -8.19 10.00
CA GLY A 218 -12.92 -9.50 9.39
C GLY A 218 -11.66 -10.19 9.92
N PHE A 219 -10.59 -9.43 10.16
CA PHE A 219 -9.37 -9.96 10.77
C PHE A 219 -9.58 -10.36 12.24
N TYR A 220 -10.28 -9.56 13.04
CA TYR A 220 -10.57 -9.92 14.45
C TYR A 220 -11.45 -11.17 14.59
N SER A 221 -12.33 -11.43 13.64
CA SER A 221 -13.17 -12.62 13.65
C SER A 221 -12.38 -13.94 13.56
N THR A 222 -11.10 -13.88 13.18
CA THR A 222 -10.18 -15.03 13.17
C THR A 222 -9.54 -15.32 14.54
N GLY A 223 -9.91 -14.58 15.60
CA GLY A 223 -9.39 -14.76 16.97
C GLY A 223 -8.08 -14.01 17.25
N GLU A 224 -7.69 -13.13 16.35
CA GLU A 224 -6.46 -12.33 16.50
C GLU A 224 -6.63 -11.19 17.51
N LYS A 225 -5.49 -10.71 18.03
CA LYS A 225 -5.45 -9.60 19.01
C LYS A 225 -5.84 -8.27 18.37
N SER A 226 -6.19 -7.29 19.18
CA SER A 226 -6.54 -5.96 18.69
C SER A 226 -5.32 -5.22 18.14
N LEU A 227 -5.52 -4.51 17.02
CA LEU A 227 -4.51 -3.62 16.45
C LEU A 227 -4.10 -2.54 17.45
N GLU A 228 -2.81 -2.28 17.56
CA GLU A 228 -2.23 -1.29 18.46
C GLU A 228 -2.15 0.09 17.81
N LEU A 229 -1.92 0.12 16.50
CA LEU A 229 -1.62 1.32 15.73
C LEU A 229 -2.16 1.21 14.31
N ILE A 230 -2.56 2.34 13.75
CA ILE A 230 -2.85 2.49 12.32
C ILE A 230 -1.83 3.47 11.73
N ILE A 231 -1.22 3.09 10.62
CA ILE A 231 -0.28 3.93 9.87
C ILE A 231 -0.94 4.34 8.57
N LEU A 232 -1.10 5.65 8.36
CA LEU A 232 -1.66 6.22 7.14
C LEU A 232 -0.58 6.62 6.15
N SER A 233 -0.81 6.34 4.88
CA SER A 233 0.02 6.69 3.74
C SER A 233 -0.82 7.04 2.51
N GLY A 234 -0.16 7.45 1.46
CA GLY A 234 -0.79 7.85 0.20
C GLY A 234 -1.11 9.34 0.13
N GLY A 235 -1.41 9.79 -1.08
CA GLY A 235 -1.60 11.22 -1.37
C GLY A 235 -2.77 11.87 -0.62
N ALA A 236 -3.84 11.11 -0.33
CA ALA A 236 -5.00 11.64 0.39
C ALA A 236 -4.71 12.00 1.84
N VAL A 237 -3.63 11.50 2.44
CA VAL A 237 -3.28 11.79 3.84
C VAL A 237 -2.93 13.28 4.05
N SER A 238 -2.60 14.00 2.97
CA SER A 238 -2.42 15.45 2.99
C SER A 238 -3.73 16.24 3.13
N THR A 239 -4.90 15.60 3.01
CA THR A 239 -6.21 16.24 3.26
C THR A 239 -6.29 16.69 4.72
N PRO A 240 -6.41 18.00 4.99
CA PRO A 240 -6.45 18.52 6.35
C PRO A 240 -7.60 17.93 7.18
N GLY A 241 -7.31 17.51 8.41
CA GLY A 241 -8.31 16.91 9.32
C GLY A 241 -8.61 15.43 9.08
N LEU A 242 -8.03 14.79 8.05
CA LEU A 242 -8.29 13.37 7.74
C LEU A 242 -7.76 12.45 8.86
N LYS A 243 -6.54 12.69 9.33
CA LYS A 243 -5.93 11.91 10.41
C LYS A 243 -6.76 11.94 11.69
N GLU A 244 -7.18 13.13 12.07
CA GLU A 244 -7.97 13.37 13.28
C GLU A 244 -9.35 12.70 13.17
N TYR A 245 -9.98 12.82 12.01
CA TYR A 245 -11.27 12.17 11.73
C TYR A 245 -11.15 10.64 11.79
N PHE A 246 -10.13 10.06 11.20
CA PHE A 246 -9.89 8.62 11.28
C PHE A 246 -9.61 8.17 12.72
N ALA A 247 -8.82 8.93 13.50
CA ALA A 247 -8.54 8.62 14.89
C ALA A 247 -9.82 8.59 15.73
N GLU A 248 -10.71 9.57 15.54
CA GLU A 248 -12.02 9.64 16.21
C GLU A 248 -12.90 8.44 15.84
N LYS A 249 -13.07 8.19 14.53
CA LYS A 249 -14.00 7.16 14.04
C LYS A 249 -13.53 5.73 14.30
N LEU A 250 -12.23 5.48 14.23
CA LEU A 250 -11.64 4.15 14.45
C LEU A 250 -11.32 3.87 15.93
N GLY A 251 -11.27 4.91 16.76
CA GLY A 251 -10.91 4.80 18.18
C GLY A 251 -9.51 4.20 18.39
N LYS A 252 -8.58 4.50 17.48
CA LYS A 252 -7.22 3.96 17.45
C LYS A 252 -6.18 5.07 17.34
N LYS A 253 -4.98 4.80 17.84
CA LYS A 253 -3.83 5.66 17.57
C LYS A 253 -3.51 5.65 16.09
N ILE A 254 -3.35 6.83 15.48
CA ILE A 254 -3.01 6.98 14.07
C ILE A 254 -1.71 7.75 13.93
N GLU A 255 -0.79 7.21 13.15
CA GLU A 255 0.45 7.85 12.74
C GLU A 255 0.50 7.98 11.21
N ILE A 256 1.22 8.98 10.72
CA ILE A 256 1.48 9.15 9.29
C ILE A 256 2.81 8.47 9.00
N ALA A 257 2.87 7.72 7.91
CA ALA A 257 4.09 7.07 7.46
C ALA A 257 5.21 8.10 7.22
N ASN A 258 6.40 7.82 7.76
CA ASN A 258 7.59 8.62 7.52
C ASN A 258 8.75 7.73 7.04
N PRO A 259 8.89 7.54 5.74
CA PRO A 259 9.95 6.72 5.17
C PRO A 259 11.35 7.34 5.28
N PHE A 260 11.43 8.65 5.57
CA PHE A 260 12.70 9.38 5.67
C PHE A 260 13.35 9.30 7.05
N GLN A 261 12.67 8.74 8.07
CA GLN A 261 13.18 8.69 9.44
C GLN A 261 14.55 8.00 9.60
N ASN A 262 14.87 7.07 8.69
CA ASN A 262 16.13 6.30 8.69
C ASN A 262 17.07 6.73 7.55
N ILE A 263 16.79 7.86 6.88
CA ILE A 263 17.56 8.37 5.76
C ILE A 263 18.26 9.65 6.19
N PHE A 264 19.55 9.75 5.90
CA PHE A 264 20.30 10.98 6.15
C PHE A 264 19.99 12.01 5.05
N TYR A 265 19.56 13.21 5.46
CA TYR A 265 19.30 14.34 4.57
C TYR A 265 19.69 15.67 5.24
N PRO A 266 19.97 16.74 4.44
CA PRO A 266 20.25 18.05 4.99
C PRO A 266 19.03 18.61 5.76
N PRO A 267 19.22 19.22 6.96
CA PRO A 267 18.11 19.70 7.79
C PRO A 267 17.16 20.70 7.12
N ILE A 268 17.65 21.45 6.14
CA ILE A 268 16.83 22.40 5.35
C ILE A 268 15.67 21.69 4.60
N LEU A 269 15.78 20.40 4.32
CA LEU A 269 14.77 19.61 3.62
C LEU A 269 13.70 19.03 4.54
N GLU A 270 13.88 19.04 5.87
CA GLU A 270 13.04 18.35 6.83
C GLU A 270 11.55 18.66 6.64
N ASN A 271 11.16 19.92 6.61
CA ASN A 271 9.76 20.32 6.45
C ASN A 271 9.17 19.87 5.11
N THR A 272 9.97 19.85 4.04
CA THR A 272 9.54 19.38 2.73
C THR A 272 9.36 17.86 2.73
N LEU A 273 10.32 17.13 3.27
CA LEU A 273 10.28 15.67 3.33
C LEU A 273 9.16 15.16 4.22
N ILE A 274 8.87 15.82 5.35
CA ILE A 274 7.72 15.48 6.19
C ILE A 274 6.41 15.58 5.40
N LYS A 275 6.22 16.64 4.60
CA LYS A 275 5.03 16.80 3.78
C LYS A 275 4.92 15.76 2.66
N LEU A 276 6.05 15.37 2.08
CA LEU A 276 6.12 14.38 1.00
C LEU A 276 6.04 12.94 1.53
N SER A 277 6.36 12.71 2.80
CA SER A 277 6.48 11.38 3.41
C SER A 277 5.38 10.41 3.04
N PRO A 278 4.08 10.73 3.17
CA PRO A 278 3.02 9.77 2.89
C PRO A 278 3.01 9.30 1.43
N SER A 279 3.34 10.18 0.49
CA SER A 279 3.30 9.87 -0.95
C SER A 279 4.54 9.13 -1.43
N TYR A 280 5.64 9.13 -0.68
CA TYR A 280 6.91 8.53 -1.09
C TYR A 280 7.23 7.22 -0.36
N THR A 281 6.37 6.75 0.52
CA THR A 281 6.61 5.58 1.37
C THR A 281 7.01 4.34 0.56
N ILE A 282 6.24 3.99 -0.46
CA ILE A 282 6.50 2.83 -1.32
C ILE A 282 7.78 3.05 -2.15
N ALA A 283 7.94 4.23 -2.76
CA ALA A 283 9.09 4.54 -3.61
C ALA A 283 10.42 4.45 -2.84
N ILE A 284 10.45 4.98 -1.61
CA ILE A 284 11.64 4.89 -0.73
C ILE A 284 11.93 3.43 -0.35
N GLY A 285 10.90 2.67 -0.01
CA GLY A 285 11.08 1.26 0.31
C GLY A 285 11.59 0.43 -0.86
N SER A 286 11.10 0.70 -2.07
CA SER A 286 11.61 0.08 -3.30
C SER A 286 13.03 0.50 -3.62
N ALA A 287 13.40 1.77 -3.37
CA ALA A 287 14.78 2.24 -3.51
C ALA A 287 15.74 1.51 -2.53
N ILE A 288 15.32 1.31 -1.28
CA ILE A 288 16.10 0.53 -0.29
C ILE A 288 16.32 -0.90 -0.79
N ARG A 289 15.30 -1.55 -1.39
CA ARG A 289 15.43 -2.87 -2.02
C ARG A 289 16.52 -2.90 -3.10
N GLY A 290 16.64 -1.81 -3.84
CA GLY A 290 17.68 -1.66 -4.87
C GLY A 290 19.12 -1.61 -4.32
N LEU A 291 19.27 -1.37 -3.02
CA LEU A 291 20.58 -1.32 -2.33
C LEU A 291 20.95 -2.66 -1.66
N GLU A 292 20.00 -3.57 -1.48
CA GLU A 292 20.22 -4.93 -0.99
C GLU A 292 20.76 -5.83 -2.13
#